data_eb399598e5180ce5b1480aa3d5fdeff9
#
_entry.id   eb399598e5180ce5b1480aa3d5fdeff9
#
_cell.length_a   1.000
_cell.length_b   1.000
_cell.length_c   1.000
_cell.angle_alpha   90.00
_cell.angle_beta   90.00
_cell.angle_gamma   90.00
#
_symmetry.space_group_name_H-M   'P 1'
#
loop_
_entity.id
_entity.type
_entity.pdbx_description
1 polymer ?
#
loop_
_entity_poly.entity_id
_entity_poly.type
_entity_poly.pdbx_seq_one_letter_code
_entity_poly.pdbx_strand_id
1 'polypeptide(L)'
;MIAGERRLRAAKLCGLVTIPAVIRSFTPDKAAEIALIENLQREDLDAIEEGAAYQMLIEEFHLTQEQAAEKVGKSRAHVANMMRLLQLPDEIKQCITEGRLSMGQARPLLRLTDAAQQHDAAIYIMDHELSARQVEAYVKKLLTANEQPKEPAEPDAYLEAVQDRMKMHLGTSVAIRLGRNKKKGKIEIAFTSEEELERLLHLLADEEPEQTASPISSFHV
;
A
#
# COMPACT_ATOMS: atom_id res chain seq x y z
N MET A 1 38.42 -9.74 17.89
CA MET A 1 37.80 -8.74 18.80
C MET A 1 36.41 -8.46 18.24
N ILE A 2 35.37 -8.56 19.02
CA ILE A 2 33.98 -8.42 18.56
C ILE A 2 33.56 -6.94 18.63
N ALA A 3 33.90 -6.24 19.72
CA ALA A 3 33.54 -4.83 19.94
C ALA A 3 34.72 -4.07 20.59
N GLY A 4 34.71 -2.73 20.44
CA GLY A 4 35.64 -1.84 21.12
C GLY A 4 36.94 -1.51 20.37
N GLU A 5 37.02 -1.71 19.04
CA GLU A 5 38.23 -1.44 18.23
C GLU A 5 38.72 0.01 18.37
N ARG A 6 37.80 0.98 18.34
CA ARG A 6 38.16 2.42 18.51
C ARG A 6 38.80 2.68 19.87
N ARG A 7 38.28 2.06 20.94
CA ARG A 7 38.83 2.17 22.29
C ARG A 7 40.22 1.52 22.42
N LEU A 8 40.42 0.36 21.80
CA LEU A 8 41.72 -0.30 21.72
C LEU A 8 42.71 0.54 20.97
N ARG A 9 42.31 1.12 19.82
CA ARG A 9 43.18 2.00 19.01
C ARG A 9 43.54 3.27 19.76
N ALA A 10 42.59 3.91 20.44
CA ALA A 10 42.84 5.06 21.31
C ALA A 10 43.80 4.73 22.44
N ALA A 11 43.59 3.61 23.13
CA ALA A 11 44.49 3.16 24.21
C ALA A 11 45.92 2.94 23.74
N LYS A 12 46.10 2.34 22.55
CA LYS A 12 47.43 2.19 21.94
C LYS A 12 48.07 3.53 21.63
N LEU A 13 47.32 4.51 21.11
CA LEU A 13 47.81 5.85 20.86
C LEU A 13 48.23 6.59 22.12
N CYS A 14 47.49 6.36 23.23
CA CYS A 14 47.79 6.92 24.53
C CYS A 14 48.94 6.17 25.27
N GLY A 15 49.53 5.12 24.68
CA GLY A 15 50.61 4.35 25.30
C GLY A 15 50.18 3.46 26.47
N LEU A 16 48.89 3.17 26.61
CA LEU A 16 48.40 2.29 27.70
C LEU A 16 48.86 0.85 27.44
N VAL A 17 49.48 0.26 28.48
CA VAL A 17 50.02 -1.12 28.40
C VAL A 17 48.87 -2.16 28.54
N THR A 18 47.84 -1.84 29.30
CA THR A 18 46.70 -2.73 29.55
C THR A 18 45.40 -1.95 29.49
N ILE A 19 44.33 -2.62 29.06
CA ILE A 19 42.97 -2.10 29.09
C ILE A 19 42.01 -3.13 29.73
N PRO A 20 40.95 -2.71 30.41
CA PRO A 20 39.92 -3.63 30.88
C PRO A 20 39.20 -4.26 29.69
N ALA A 21 39.09 -5.58 29.65
CA ALA A 21 38.39 -6.29 28.58
C ALA A 21 37.57 -7.47 29.13
N VAL A 22 36.42 -7.73 28.54
CA VAL A 22 35.61 -8.92 28.83
C VAL A 22 35.99 -10.00 27.80
N ILE A 23 36.55 -11.09 28.28
CA ILE A 23 36.93 -12.24 27.44
C ILE A 23 35.81 -13.28 27.54
N ARG A 24 35.27 -13.66 26.36
CA ARG A 24 34.26 -14.75 26.23
C ARG A 24 34.61 -15.61 25.05
N SER A 25 34.30 -16.89 25.11
CA SER A 25 34.43 -17.82 24.00
C SER A 25 33.09 -17.91 23.27
N PHE A 26 33.11 -17.69 21.95
CA PHE A 26 31.94 -17.82 21.07
C PHE A 26 32.33 -18.67 19.87
N THR A 27 31.33 -19.33 19.26
CA THR A 27 31.48 -19.89 17.90
C THR A 27 31.68 -18.73 16.90
N PRO A 28 32.32 -18.96 15.74
CA PRO A 28 32.50 -17.93 14.73
C PRO A 28 31.17 -17.25 14.33
N ASP A 29 30.11 -18.03 14.12
CA ASP A 29 28.77 -17.53 13.77
C ASP A 29 28.19 -16.64 14.84
N LYS A 30 28.32 -17.05 16.12
CA LYS A 30 27.84 -16.25 17.25
C LYS A 30 28.63 -14.97 17.44
N ALA A 31 29.91 -14.98 17.15
CA ALA A 31 30.75 -13.80 17.17
C ALA A 31 30.37 -12.80 16.05
N ALA A 32 30.06 -13.31 14.84
CA ALA A 32 29.58 -12.49 13.72
C ALA A 32 28.19 -11.89 14.02
N GLU A 33 27.24 -12.66 14.54
CA GLU A 33 25.94 -12.20 14.96
C GLU A 33 26.04 -11.03 15.98
N ILE A 34 26.87 -11.20 17.02
CA ILE A 34 27.05 -10.16 18.06
C ILE A 34 27.67 -8.90 17.45
N ALA A 35 28.64 -9.04 16.54
CA ALA A 35 29.27 -7.90 15.88
C ALA A 35 28.30 -7.14 14.98
N LEU A 36 27.41 -7.85 14.26
CA LEU A 36 26.38 -7.23 13.42
C LEU A 36 25.34 -6.51 14.29
N ILE A 37 24.90 -7.10 15.40
CA ILE A 37 23.96 -6.47 16.34
C ILE A 37 24.59 -5.21 16.98
N GLU A 38 25.87 -5.25 17.34
CA GLU A 38 26.58 -4.07 17.87
C GLU A 38 26.62 -2.94 16.84
N ASN A 39 26.92 -3.27 15.59
CA ASN A 39 26.91 -2.29 14.52
C ASN A 39 25.51 -1.70 14.26
N LEU A 40 24.44 -2.52 14.33
CA LEU A 40 23.04 -2.08 14.22
C LEU A 40 22.58 -1.15 15.36
N GLN A 41 23.25 -1.19 16.51
CA GLN A 41 22.93 -0.32 17.65
C GLN A 41 23.64 1.04 17.58
N ARG A 42 24.35 1.33 16.48
CA ARG A 42 24.96 2.64 16.27
C ARG A 42 23.89 3.67 15.94
N GLU A 43 24.07 4.89 16.43
CA GLU A 43 23.13 6.00 16.21
C GLU A 43 23.31 6.70 14.86
N ASP A 44 24.35 6.38 14.13
CA ASP A 44 24.76 7.05 12.88
C ASP A 44 24.43 6.29 11.59
N LEU A 45 23.65 5.18 11.69
CA LEU A 45 23.19 4.44 10.51
C LEU A 45 22.04 5.16 9.79
N ASP A 46 22.12 5.22 8.47
CA ASP A 46 20.96 5.63 7.67
C ASP A 46 19.92 4.51 7.55
N ALA A 47 18.71 4.84 7.09
CA ALA A 47 17.59 3.89 7.04
C ALA A 47 17.81 2.74 6.03
N ILE A 48 18.63 2.96 5.00
CA ILE A 48 18.98 1.94 3.99
C ILE A 48 20.04 0.99 4.56
N GLU A 49 21.08 1.54 5.23
CA GLU A 49 22.10 0.76 5.91
C GLU A 49 21.47 -0.10 7.03
N GLU A 50 20.57 0.48 7.83
CA GLU A 50 19.84 -0.22 8.87
C GLU A 50 18.99 -1.36 8.29
N GLY A 51 18.28 -1.12 7.18
CA GLY A 51 17.50 -2.12 6.46
C GLY A 51 18.37 -3.27 5.93
N ALA A 52 19.50 -2.96 5.30
CA ALA A 52 20.44 -3.95 4.78
C ALA A 52 21.05 -4.81 5.89
N ALA A 53 21.38 -4.21 7.04
CA ALA A 53 21.88 -4.94 8.18
C ALA A 53 20.82 -5.86 8.81
N TYR A 54 19.53 -5.45 8.84
CA TYR A 54 18.43 -6.35 9.24
C TYR A 54 18.26 -7.52 8.25
N GLN A 55 18.33 -7.25 6.96
CA GLN A 55 18.24 -8.30 5.96
C GLN A 55 19.36 -9.32 6.15
N MET A 56 20.61 -8.87 6.29
CA MET A 56 21.77 -9.72 6.54
C MET A 56 21.60 -10.54 7.84
N LEU A 57 21.11 -9.90 8.92
CA LEU A 57 20.89 -10.58 10.21
C LEU A 57 19.86 -11.70 10.08
N ILE A 58 18.82 -11.50 9.28
CA ILE A 58 17.75 -12.49 9.07
C ILE A 58 18.25 -13.63 8.17
N GLU A 59 18.91 -13.30 7.05
CA GLU A 59 19.34 -14.29 6.04
C GLU A 59 20.49 -15.17 6.55
N GLU A 60 21.54 -14.56 7.12
CA GLU A 60 22.73 -15.30 7.56
C GLU A 60 22.49 -16.14 8.82
N PHE A 61 21.67 -15.62 9.75
CA PHE A 61 21.42 -16.33 11.02
C PHE A 61 20.05 -16.99 11.07
N HIS A 62 19.32 -17.08 9.95
CA HIS A 62 18.01 -17.74 9.82
C HIS A 62 16.99 -17.29 10.86
N LEU A 63 16.99 -16.00 11.19
CA LEU A 63 16.09 -15.41 12.17
C LEU A 63 14.77 -14.98 11.51
N THR A 64 13.71 -14.95 12.32
CA THR A 64 12.48 -14.25 11.92
C THR A 64 12.64 -12.74 12.16
N GLN A 65 11.82 -11.92 11.50
CA GLN A 65 11.79 -10.45 11.75
C GLN A 65 11.52 -10.11 13.22
N GLU A 66 10.75 -10.95 13.92
CA GLU A 66 10.43 -10.79 15.32
C GLU A 66 11.65 -11.07 16.22
N GLN A 67 12.36 -12.16 15.94
CA GLN A 67 13.60 -12.50 16.66
C GLN A 67 14.71 -11.47 16.43
N ALA A 68 14.84 -10.97 15.18
CA ALA A 68 15.78 -9.90 14.87
C ALA A 68 15.44 -8.61 15.63
N ALA A 69 14.16 -8.22 15.66
CA ALA A 69 13.68 -7.05 16.38
C ALA A 69 13.95 -7.16 17.90
N GLU A 70 13.67 -8.31 18.50
CA GLU A 70 13.95 -8.56 19.93
C GLU A 70 15.44 -8.42 20.25
N LYS A 71 16.32 -8.99 19.41
CA LYS A 71 17.77 -8.94 19.60
C LYS A 71 18.36 -7.53 19.54
N VAL A 72 17.77 -6.65 18.73
CA VAL A 72 18.25 -5.26 18.58
C VAL A 72 17.46 -4.26 19.43
N GLY A 73 16.43 -4.71 20.16
CA GLY A 73 15.60 -3.85 21.01
C GLY A 73 14.66 -2.91 20.23
N LYS A 74 14.24 -3.30 19.02
CA LYS A 74 13.32 -2.54 18.18
C LYS A 74 11.99 -3.29 18.02
N SER A 75 10.95 -2.61 17.47
CA SER A 75 9.71 -3.29 17.15
C SER A 75 9.82 -4.08 15.85
N ARG A 76 9.09 -5.20 15.71
CA ARG A 76 8.97 -5.94 14.44
C ARG A 76 8.54 -5.04 13.29
N ALA A 77 7.62 -4.09 13.56
CA ALA A 77 7.15 -3.14 12.56
C ALA A 77 8.28 -2.21 12.07
N HIS A 78 9.19 -1.80 12.95
CA HIS A 78 10.35 -1.00 12.58
C HIS A 78 11.27 -1.79 11.63
N VAL A 79 11.66 -3.01 12.01
CA VAL A 79 12.50 -3.90 11.17
C VAL A 79 11.86 -4.12 9.79
N ALA A 80 10.56 -4.47 9.76
CA ALA A 80 9.83 -4.67 8.51
C ALA A 80 9.81 -3.41 7.63
N ASN A 81 9.64 -2.22 8.22
CA ASN A 81 9.63 -0.96 7.47
C ASN A 81 11.01 -0.64 6.89
N MET A 82 12.10 -0.85 7.63
CA MET A 82 13.47 -0.65 7.12
C MET A 82 13.77 -1.58 5.95
N MET A 83 13.49 -2.87 6.10
CA MET A 83 13.69 -3.85 5.04
C MET A 83 12.86 -3.53 3.78
N ARG A 84 11.64 -3.00 3.93
CA ARG A 84 10.81 -2.62 2.77
C ARG A 84 11.41 -1.46 1.97
N LEU A 85 12.16 -0.55 2.59
CA LEU A 85 12.84 0.54 1.87
C LEU A 85 13.85 0.03 0.85
N LEU A 86 14.44 -1.15 1.07
CA LEU A 86 15.37 -1.78 0.13
C LEU A 86 14.70 -2.16 -1.21
N GLN A 87 13.38 -2.25 -1.24
CA GLN A 87 12.62 -2.55 -2.46
C GLN A 87 12.45 -1.33 -3.39
N LEU A 88 12.80 -0.14 -2.91
CA LEU A 88 12.78 1.07 -3.73
C LEU A 88 13.90 1.05 -4.77
N PRO A 89 13.74 1.73 -5.93
CA PRO A 89 14.81 1.95 -6.89
C PRO A 89 16.06 2.58 -6.27
N ASP A 90 17.23 2.24 -6.81
CA ASP A 90 18.52 2.68 -6.24
C ASP A 90 18.65 4.20 -6.16
N GLU A 91 18.11 4.92 -7.14
CA GLU A 91 18.07 6.39 -7.16
C GLU A 91 17.32 6.98 -5.95
N ILE A 92 16.20 6.36 -5.57
CA ILE A 92 15.42 6.78 -4.40
C ILE A 92 16.16 6.41 -3.11
N LYS A 93 16.78 5.22 -3.05
CA LYS A 93 17.62 4.81 -1.91
C LYS A 93 18.77 5.79 -1.69
N GLN A 94 19.41 6.24 -2.77
CA GLN A 94 20.45 7.25 -2.68
C GLN A 94 19.94 8.58 -2.11
N CYS A 95 18.74 9.03 -2.52
CA CYS A 95 18.12 10.23 -1.95
C CYS A 95 17.85 10.10 -0.44
N ILE A 96 17.54 8.88 0.04
CA ILE A 96 17.36 8.61 1.48
C ILE A 96 18.72 8.68 2.20
N THR A 97 19.75 8.04 1.69
CA THR A 97 21.10 8.05 2.26
C THR A 97 21.69 9.46 2.31
N GLU A 98 21.46 10.27 1.26
CA GLU A 98 21.86 11.68 1.22
C GLU A 98 21.01 12.61 2.12
N GLY A 99 19.99 12.10 2.77
CA GLY A 99 19.09 12.86 3.63
C GLY A 99 18.14 13.81 2.89
N ARG A 100 18.06 13.74 1.55
CA ARG A 100 17.14 14.54 0.72
C ARG A 100 15.70 14.05 0.83
N LEU A 101 15.52 12.79 1.17
CA LEU A 101 14.22 12.17 1.37
C LEU A 101 14.20 11.44 2.72
N SER A 102 13.30 11.81 3.62
CA SER A 102 13.16 11.12 4.90
C SER A 102 12.47 9.77 4.72
N MET A 103 12.70 8.84 5.66
CA MET A 103 12.02 7.53 5.72
C MET A 103 10.49 7.67 5.68
N GLY A 104 9.94 8.67 6.39
CA GLY A 104 8.49 8.93 6.42
C GLY A 104 7.92 9.35 5.07
N GLN A 105 8.70 10.06 4.25
CA GLN A 105 8.36 10.45 2.88
C GLN A 105 8.55 9.30 1.88
N ALA A 106 9.57 8.47 2.07
CA ALA A 106 9.88 7.37 1.17
C ALA A 106 8.90 6.17 1.31
N ARG A 107 8.44 5.87 2.53
CA ARG A 107 7.56 4.71 2.79
C ARG A 107 6.27 4.69 1.97
N PRO A 108 5.54 5.79 1.77
CA PRO A 108 4.34 5.78 0.91
C PRO A 108 4.63 5.40 -0.54
N LEU A 109 5.83 5.70 -1.08
CA LEU A 109 6.23 5.37 -2.46
C LEU A 109 6.21 3.86 -2.74
N LEU A 110 6.43 3.03 -1.73
CA LEU A 110 6.33 1.56 -1.84
C LEU A 110 4.94 1.05 -2.25
N ARG A 111 3.92 1.90 -2.22
CA ARG A 111 2.57 1.56 -2.67
C ARG A 111 2.39 1.70 -4.18
N LEU A 112 3.27 2.44 -4.83
CA LEU A 112 3.31 2.55 -6.28
C LEU A 112 4.03 1.31 -6.83
N THR A 113 3.46 0.68 -7.84
CA THR A 113 4.01 -0.56 -8.44
C THR A 113 4.97 -0.29 -9.58
N ASP A 114 4.91 0.88 -10.18
CA ASP A 114 5.73 1.28 -11.29
C ASP A 114 6.93 2.12 -10.83
N ALA A 115 8.15 1.68 -11.19
CA ALA A 115 9.39 2.35 -10.81
C ALA A 115 9.49 3.79 -11.38
N ALA A 116 8.98 4.03 -12.60
CA ALA A 116 8.95 5.37 -13.17
C ALA A 116 8.05 6.31 -12.35
N GLN A 117 6.87 5.83 -11.95
CA GLN A 117 5.98 6.61 -11.07
C GLN A 117 6.57 6.85 -9.68
N GLN A 118 7.32 5.87 -9.14
CA GLN A 118 8.03 6.06 -7.87
C GLN A 118 9.08 7.17 -7.99
N HIS A 119 9.84 7.18 -9.09
CA HIS A 119 10.86 8.18 -9.37
C HIS A 119 10.26 9.59 -9.53
N ASP A 120 9.24 9.73 -10.39
CA ASP A 120 8.58 11.02 -10.61
C ASP A 120 7.94 11.56 -9.32
N ALA A 121 7.31 10.68 -8.54
CA ALA A 121 6.76 11.04 -7.24
C ALA A 121 7.85 11.48 -6.25
N ALA A 122 9.00 10.83 -6.23
CA ALA A 122 10.12 11.21 -5.36
C ALA A 122 10.66 12.61 -5.71
N ILE A 123 10.83 12.91 -7.01
CA ILE A 123 11.22 14.25 -7.47
C ILE A 123 10.20 15.29 -7.03
N TYR A 124 8.91 15.03 -7.29
CA TYR A 124 7.85 15.96 -6.91
C TYR A 124 7.83 16.24 -5.39
N ILE A 125 8.06 15.20 -4.57
CA ILE A 125 8.11 15.32 -3.10
C ILE A 125 9.27 16.21 -2.66
N MET A 126 10.44 16.05 -3.27
CA MET A 126 11.64 16.84 -2.95
C MET A 126 11.49 18.29 -3.41
N ASP A 127 11.00 18.53 -4.62
CA ASP A 127 10.84 19.88 -5.19
C ASP A 127 9.81 20.72 -4.44
N HIS A 128 8.78 20.07 -3.86
CA HIS A 128 7.72 20.76 -3.12
C HIS A 128 7.87 20.66 -1.61
N GLU A 129 8.96 20.07 -1.11
CA GLU A 129 9.25 19.90 0.32
C GLU A 129 8.06 19.31 1.12
N LEU A 130 7.38 18.31 0.54
CA LEU A 130 6.16 17.77 1.13
C LEU A 130 6.43 17.06 2.46
N SER A 131 5.64 17.35 3.47
CA SER A 131 5.64 16.58 4.72
C SER A 131 5.16 15.14 4.50
N ALA A 132 5.53 14.20 5.39
CA ALA A 132 5.14 12.78 5.26
C ALA A 132 3.62 12.59 5.11
N ARG A 133 2.79 13.40 5.80
CA ARG A 133 1.32 13.35 5.66
C ARG A 133 0.84 13.81 4.29
N GLN A 134 1.46 14.84 3.72
CA GLN A 134 1.14 15.32 2.37
C GLN A 134 1.56 14.28 1.32
N VAL A 135 2.69 13.59 1.51
CA VAL A 135 3.13 12.49 0.65
C VAL A 135 2.13 11.34 0.68
N GLU A 136 1.64 10.93 1.86
CA GLU A 136 0.60 9.90 1.97
C GLU A 136 -0.67 10.27 1.19
N ALA A 137 -1.11 11.53 1.30
CA ALA A 137 -2.28 12.04 0.56
C ALA A 137 -2.01 12.10 -0.95
N TYR A 138 -0.81 12.53 -1.37
CA TYR A 138 -0.39 12.59 -2.76
C TYR A 138 -0.33 11.21 -3.42
N VAL A 139 0.35 10.25 -2.79
CA VAL A 139 0.42 8.86 -3.28
C VAL A 139 -0.96 8.22 -3.33
N LYS A 140 -1.83 8.48 -2.34
CA LYS A 140 -3.22 8.02 -2.39
C LYS A 140 -3.97 8.58 -3.60
N LYS A 141 -3.78 9.86 -3.93
CA LYS A 141 -4.33 10.48 -5.14
C LYS A 141 -3.83 9.80 -6.43
N LEU A 142 -2.52 9.51 -6.53
CA LEU A 142 -1.94 8.82 -7.68
C LEU A 142 -2.53 7.42 -7.85
N LEU A 143 -2.70 6.67 -6.77
CA LEU A 143 -3.32 5.34 -6.79
C LEU A 143 -4.77 5.40 -7.25
N THR A 144 -5.57 6.37 -6.73
CA THR A 144 -6.96 6.54 -7.14
C THR A 144 -7.10 7.10 -8.56
N ALA A 145 -6.14 7.90 -9.03
CA ALA A 145 -6.10 8.34 -10.42
C ALA A 145 -5.78 7.20 -11.40
N ASN A 146 -4.91 6.26 -10.98
CA ASN A 146 -4.65 5.02 -11.74
C ASN A 146 -5.80 4.00 -11.64
N GLU A 147 -6.62 4.09 -10.58
CA GLU A 147 -7.88 3.34 -10.43
C GLU A 147 -9.06 4.04 -11.10
N GLN A 148 -8.84 5.21 -11.75
CA GLN A 148 -9.90 5.80 -12.56
C GLN A 148 -10.38 4.77 -13.57
N PRO A 149 -11.70 4.65 -13.73
CA PRO A 149 -12.28 3.56 -14.50
C PRO A 149 -11.63 3.56 -15.87
N LYS A 150 -11.08 2.40 -16.26
CA LYS A 150 -10.95 2.08 -17.68
C LYS A 150 -12.17 2.69 -18.34
N GLU A 151 -11.92 3.47 -19.40
CA GLU A 151 -12.94 4.07 -20.28
C GLU A 151 -14.22 3.26 -20.23
N PRO A 152 -15.38 3.90 -20.09
CA PRO A 152 -16.63 3.16 -20.10
C PRO A 152 -16.55 2.23 -21.31
N ALA A 153 -16.58 0.91 -21.04
CA ALA A 153 -16.72 -0.06 -22.11
C ALA A 153 -17.80 0.49 -23.03
N GLU A 154 -17.55 0.49 -24.36
CA GLU A 154 -18.44 1.03 -25.38
C GLU A 154 -19.88 0.87 -24.91
N PRO A 155 -20.66 1.95 -24.87
CA PRO A 155 -21.98 1.90 -24.26
C PRO A 155 -22.74 0.75 -24.90
N ASP A 156 -23.11 -0.22 -24.09
CA ASP A 156 -23.91 -1.35 -24.53
C ASP A 156 -25.24 -0.74 -25.02
N ALA A 157 -25.39 -0.56 -26.34
CA ALA A 157 -26.53 0.14 -26.97
C ALA A 157 -27.87 -0.39 -26.42
N TYR A 158 -27.88 -1.66 -25.96
CA TYR A 158 -29.01 -2.25 -25.28
C TYR A 158 -29.26 -1.61 -23.91
N LEU A 159 -28.20 -1.40 -23.11
CA LEU A 159 -28.32 -0.77 -21.79
C LEU A 159 -28.72 0.70 -21.88
N GLU A 160 -28.20 1.43 -22.85
CA GLU A 160 -28.65 2.81 -23.11
C GLU A 160 -30.13 2.86 -23.48
N ALA A 161 -30.57 2.00 -24.38
CA ALA A 161 -31.98 1.92 -24.78
C ALA A 161 -32.90 1.55 -23.61
N VAL A 162 -32.45 0.62 -22.73
CA VAL A 162 -33.20 0.26 -21.50
C VAL A 162 -33.21 1.43 -20.51
N GLN A 163 -32.09 2.09 -20.33
CA GLN A 163 -31.95 3.24 -19.42
C GLN A 163 -32.84 4.41 -19.86
N ASP A 164 -32.89 4.71 -21.17
CA ASP A 164 -33.74 5.76 -21.71
C ASP A 164 -35.24 5.41 -21.61
N ARG A 165 -35.60 4.14 -21.83
CA ARG A 165 -36.97 3.68 -21.63
C ARG A 165 -37.39 3.83 -20.17
N MET A 166 -36.52 3.47 -19.22
CA MET A 166 -36.79 3.64 -17.79
C MET A 166 -36.90 5.12 -17.41
N LYS A 167 -36.04 6.00 -17.94
CA LYS A 167 -36.17 7.45 -17.74
C LYS A 167 -37.50 7.98 -18.23
N MET A 168 -37.94 7.56 -19.41
CA MET A 168 -39.25 7.97 -19.96
C MET A 168 -40.42 7.47 -19.12
N HIS A 169 -40.36 6.24 -18.62
CA HIS A 169 -41.42 5.64 -17.82
C HIS A 169 -41.50 6.22 -16.40
N LEU A 170 -40.36 6.41 -15.76
CA LEU A 170 -40.32 6.91 -14.38
C LEU A 170 -40.30 8.44 -14.28
N GLY A 171 -40.04 9.13 -15.40
CA GLY A 171 -39.99 10.60 -15.45
C GLY A 171 -38.84 11.22 -14.69
N THR A 172 -37.81 10.43 -14.33
CA THR A 172 -36.64 10.89 -13.58
C THR A 172 -35.34 10.27 -14.10
N SER A 173 -34.20 10.77 -13.62
CA SER A 173 -32.88 10.26 -14.02
C SER A 173 -32.65 8.85 -13.49
N VAL A 174 -32.35 7.91 -14.40
CA VAL A 174 -32.03 6.51 -14.10
C VAL A 174 -30.63 6.21 -14.58
N ALA A 175 -29.79 5.58 -13.75
CA ALA A 175 -28.46 5.10 -14.11
C ALA A 175 -28.36 3.59 -13.84
N ILE A 176 -27.99 2.83 -14.86
CA ILE A 176 -27.76 1.38 -14.76
C ILE A 176 -26.25 1.12 -14.81
N ARG A 177 -25.71 0.51 -13.75
CA ARG A 177 -24.30 0.13 -13.65
C ARG A 177 -24.16 -1.37 -13.52
N LEU A 178 -23.54 -2.03 -14.48
CA LEU A 178 -23.23 -3.45 -14.39
C LEU A 178 -21.90 -3.68 -13.68
N GLY A 179 -21.84 -4.72 -12.88
CA GLY A 179 -20.61 -5.20 -12.24
C GLY A 179 -19.69 -5.90 -13.25
N ARG A 180 -18.44 -6.15 -12.84
CA ARG A 180 -17.35 -6.72 -13.68
C ARG A 180 -17.73 -7.99 -14.46
N ASN A 181 -18.67 -8.78 -13.97
CA ASN A 181 -19.11 -10.03 -14.60
C ASN A 181 -20.42 -9.90 -15.39
N LYS A 182 -20.95 -8.70 -15.63
CA LYS A 182 -22.24 -8.41 -16.29
C LYS A 182 -23.46 -9.20 -15.74
N LYS A 183 -23.27 -10.02 -14.69
CA LYS A 183 -24.33 -10.83 -14.05
C LYS A 183 -24.96 -10.16 -12.84
N LYS A 184 -24.33 -9.13 -12.32
CA LYS A 184 -24.81 -8.34 -11.18
C LYS A 184 -24.69 -6.89 -11.55
N GLY A 185 -25.64 -6.07 -11.12
CA GLY A 185 -25.63 -4.65 -11.40
C GLY A 185 -26.40 -3.89 -10.32
N LYS A 186 -26.39 -2.56 -10.44
CA LYS A 186 -27.09 -1.62 -9.60
C LYS A 186 -27.88 -0.67 -10.51
N ILE A 187 -29.15 -0.45 -10.16
CA ILE A 187 -29.99 0.57 -10.77
C ILE A 187 -30.10 1.70 -9.75
N GLU A 188 -29.75 2.90 -10.14
CA GLU A 188 -29.86 4.12 -9.35
C GLU A 188 -30.96 4.99 -9.97
N ILE A 189 -31.97 5.32 -9.20
CA ILE A 189 -33.09 6.18 -9.60
C ILE A 189 -32.97 7.43 -8.73
N ALA A 190 -32.81 8.60 -9.34
CA ALA A 190 -32.73 9.86 -8.61
C ALA A 190 -34.14 10.39 -8.33
N PHE A 191 -34.33 10.98 -7.15
CA PHE A 191 -35.54 11.75 -6.80
C PHE A 191 -35.16 13.03 -6.09
N THR A 192 -35.97 14.07 -6.19
CA THR A 192 -35.69 15.42 -5.69
C THR A 192 -36.65 15.84 -4.56
N SER A 193 -37.74 15.10 -4.35
CA SER A 193 -38.70 15.36 -3.28
C SER A 193 -39.29 14.06 -2.73
N GLU A 194 -39.90 14.14 -1.54
CA GLU A 194 -40.60 13.01 -0.88
C GLU A 194 -41.80 12.57 -1.69
N GLU A 195 -42.54 13.51 -2.28
CA GLU A 195 -43.70 13.24 -3.15
C GLU A 195 -43.27 12.46 -4.42
N GLU A 196 -42.09 12.80 -4.99
CA GLU A 196 -41.54 12.09 -6.13
C GLU A 196 -41.12 10.66 -5.77
N LEU A 197 -40.57 10.45 -4.57
CA LEU A 197 -40.25 9.14 -4.05
C LEU A 197 -41.48 8.26 -3.88
N GLU A 198 -42.57 8.79 -3.26
CA GLU A 198 -43.84 8.06 -3.13
C GLU A 198 -44.42 7.66 -4.48
N ARG A 199 -44.41 8.58 -5.46
CA ARG A 199 -44.85 8.28 -6.82
C ARG A 199 -44.04 7.17 -7.47
N LEU A 200 -42.70 7.19 -7.31
CA LEU A 200 -41.79 6.16 -7.84
C LEU A 200 -42.05 4.81 -7.17
N LEU A 201 -42.26 4.79 -5.85
CA LEU A 201 -42.60 3.56 -5.13
C LEU A 201 -43.92 2.98 -5.58
N HIS A 202 -44.93 3.79 -5.83
CA HIS A 202 -46.22 3.35 -6.40
C HIS A 202 -46.04 2.74 -7.78
N LEU A 203 -45.32 3.40 -8.67
CA LEU A 203 -45.04 2.89 -10.03
C LEU A 203 -44.25 1.57 -10.05
N LEU A 204 -43.36 1.36 -9.06
CA LEU A 204 -42.56 0.13 -8.95
C LEU A 204 -43.28 -1.01 -8.21
N ALA A 205 -44.30 -0.70 -7.38
CA ALA A 205 -45.04 -1.66 -6.58
C ALA A 205 -46.34 -2.14 -7.24
N ASP A 206 -46.95 -1.34 -8.13
CA ASP A 206 -48.27 -1.61 -8.71
C ASP A 206 -48.26 -2.44 -10.02
N GLU A 207 -47.11 -2.86 -10.54
CA GLU A 207 -47.06 -3.83 -11.63
C GLU A 207 -47.18 -5.27 -11.11
N GLU A 208 -48.40 -5.72 -10.82
CA GLU A 208 -48.74 -7.15 -10.86
C GLU A 208 -48.57 -7.66 -12.30
N PRO A 209 -47.86 -8.78 -12.56
CA PRO A 209 -47.80 -9.33 -13.90
C PRO A 209 -49.19 -9.80 -14.35
N GLU A 210 -49.79 -9.11 -15.28
CA GLU A 210 -50.98 -9.61 -15.99
C GLU A 210 -50.67 -11.02 -16.54
N GLN A 211 -51.28 -12.02 -15.90
CA GLN A 211 -51.35 -13.36 -16.46
C GLN A 211 -52.31 -13.32 -17.65
N THR A 212 -51.77 -13.20 -18.84
CA THR A 212 -52.51 -13.51 -20.09
C THR A 212 -52.80 -15.01 -20.13
N ALA A 213 -53.86 -15.42 -19.45
CA ALA A 213 -54.48 -16.72 -19.67
C ALA A 213 -55.24 -16.66 -21.00
N SER A 214 -54.67 -17.20 -22.06
CA SER A 214 -55.40 -17.50 -23.27
C SER A 214 -56.32 -18.72 -23.04
N PRO A 215 -57.59 -18.66 -23.36
CA PRO A 215 -58.46 -19.81 -23.21
C PRO A 215 -58.18 -20.81 -24.34
N ILE A 216 -57.82 -22.04 -23.96
CA ILE A 216 -57.76 -23.16 -24.86
C ILE A 216 -59.19 -23.51 -25.28
N SER A 217 -59.52 -23.22 -26.51
CA SER A 217 -60.79 -23.72 -27.10
C SER A 217 -60.61 -25.19 -27.46
N SER A 218 -61.37 -26.02 -26.81
CA SER A 218 -61.52 -27.44 -27.09
C SER A 218 -62.28 -27.62 -28.43
N PHE A 219 -61.65 -28.28 -29.40
CA PHE A 219 -62.35 -28.88 -30.54
C PHE A 219 -62.55 -30.37 -30.25
N HIS A 220 -63.80 -30.78 -30.16
CA HIS A 220 -64.26 -32.15 -30.37
C HIS A 220 -64.51 -32.38 -31.84
N VAL A 221 -63.96 -33.43 -32.44
CA VAL A 221 -64.60 -34.46 -33.28
C VAL A 221 -63.84 -35.74 -33.13
#